data_b583490c8465583d07210a5b0dd6046a
#
_entry.id   b583490c8465583d07210a5b0dd6046a
#
_cell.length_a   1.000
_cell.length_b   1.000
_cell.length_c   1.000
_cell.angle_alpha   90.00
_cell.angle_beta   90.00
_cell.angle_gamma   90.00
#
_symmetry.space_group_name_H-M   'P 1'
#
loop_
_entity.id
_entity.type
_entity.pdbx_description
1 polymer ?
#
loop_
_entity_poly.entity_id
_entity_poly.type
_entity_poly.pdbx_seq_one_letter_code
_entity_poly.pdbx_strand_id
1 'polypeptide(L)'
;MVKIGLFCAAGFSTGMLVNNMKIAAQASGVEAEIEAFSQSKLADYAPNIDVALLGPQVAYTLDKSKEICDKCDVPIAVIPMMDYGMLDGKKVLDLVLSLISG
;
A
#
# COMPACT_ATOMS: atom_id res chain seq x y z
N MET A 1 -7.05 -10.27 -9.86
CA MET A 1 -7.09 -9.69 -8.51
C MET A 1 -5.82 -8.90 -8.24
N VAL A 2 -5.95 -7.66 -7.82
CA VAL A 2 -4.80 -6.80 -7.49
C VAL A 2 -4.33 -7.12 -6.08
N LYS A 3 -3.04 -7.38 -5.91
CA LYS A 3 -2.44 -7.63 -4.60
C LYS A 3 -1.72 -6.38 -4.13
N ILE A 4 -2.18 -5.81 -3.04
CA ILE A 4 -1.70 -4.54 -2.49
C ILE A 4 -1.05 -4.79 -1.14
N GLY A 5 0.20 -4.38 -0.98
CA GLY A 5 0.91 -4.46 0.30
C GLY A 5 1.10 -3.08 0.90
N LEU A 6 0.70 -2.89 2.15
CA LEU A 6 0.95 -1.67 2.92
C LEU A 6 2.09 -1.94 3.90
N PHE A 7 3.15 -1.16 3.81
CA PHE A 7 4.37 -1.35 4.61
C PHE A 7 4.54 -0.18 5.56
N CYS A 8 4.51 -0.47 6.86
CA CYS A 8 4.53 0.54 7.91
C CYS A 8 5.46 0.13 9.05
N ALA A 9 5.78 1.10 9.93
CA ALA A 9 6.67 0.87 11.05
C ALA A 9 6.04 -0.01 12.13
N ALA A 10 4.73 0.19 12.39
CA ALA A 10 3.98 -0.59 13.37
C ALA A 10 2.59 -0.87 12.80
N GLY A 11 2.10 -2.08 12.95
CA GLY A 11 0.94 -2.55 12.22
C GLY A 11 -0.45 -2.15 12.72
N PHE A 12 -0.57 -1.38 13.80
CA PHE A 12 -1.88 -1.21 14.45
C PHE A 12 -2.85 -0.33 13.67
N SER A 13 -2.48 0.91 13.36
CA SER A 13 -3.35 1.81 12.60
C SER A 13 -3.47 1.38 11.14
N THR A 14 -2.48 0.68 10.62
CA THR A 14 -2.51 0.17 9.25
C THR A 14 -3.62 -0.86 9.06
N GLY A 15 -3.90 -1.68 10.08
CA GLY A 15 -4.98 -2.66 10.00
C GLY A 15 -6.34 -2.03 9.78
N MET A 16 -6.61 -0.89 10.42
CA MET A 16 -7.86 -0.15 10.22
C MET A 16 -7.95 0.42 8.80
N LEU A 17 -6.85 0.96 8.30
CA LEU A 17 -6.80 1.47 6.93
C LEU A 17 -7.03 0.35 5.91
N VAL A 18 -6.39 -0.80 6.11
CA VAL A 18 -6.59 -1.97 5.25
C VAL A 18 -8.07 -2.36 5.21
N ASN A 19 -8.72 -2.40 6.36
CA ASN A 19 -10.13 -2.73 6.42
C ASN A 19 -11.00 -1.72 5.64
N ASN A 20 -10.71 -0.43 5.79
CA ASN A 20 -11.43 0.61 5.07
C ASN A 20 -11.18 0.53 3.56
N MET A 21 -9.97 0.17 3.16
CA MET A 21 -9.66 -0.05 1.74
C MET A 21 -10.42 -1.24 1.17
N LYS A 22 -10.56 -2.33 1.94
CA LYS A 22 -11.35 -3.49 1.53
C LYS A 22 -12.80 -3.11 1.32
N ILE A 23 -13.37 -2.30 2.23
CA ILE A 23 -14.74 -1.81 2.10
C ILE A 23 -14.88 -0.97 0.84
N ALA A 24 -13.95 -0.06 0.60
CA ALA A 24 -13.96 0.80 -0.58
C ALA A 24 -13.85 -0.03 -1.87
N ALA A 25 -13.01 -1.05 -1.89
CA ALA A 25 -12.85 -1.93 -3.04
C ALA A 25 -14.14 -2.68 -3.35
N GLN A 26 -14.80 -3.21 -2.33
CA GLN A 26 -16.09 -3.88 -2.49
C GLN A 26 -17.15 -2.93 -3.06
N ALA A 27 -17.21 -1.72 -2.52
CA ALA A 27 -18.19 -0.73 -2.97
C ALA A 27 -17.96 -0.29 -4.42
N SER A 28 -16.71 -0.34 -4.87
CA SER A 28 -16.32 0.07 -6.23
C SER A 28 -16.26 -1.10 -7.22
N GLY A 29 -16.53 -2.32 -6.78
CA GLY A 29 -16.46 -3.49 -7.64
C GLY A 29 -15.03 -3.88 -8.01
N VAL A 30 -14.05 -3.48 -7.22
CA VAL A 30 -12.63 -3.81 -7.46
C VAL A 30 -12.26 -5.06 -6.68
N GLU A 31 -11.74 -6.06 -7.38
CA GLU A 31 -11.22 -7.26 -6.71
C GLU A 31 -9.78 -7.00 -6.28
N ALA A 32 -9.56 -6.90 -4.98
CA ALA A 32 -8.25 -6.61 -4.42
C ALA A 32 -7.98 -7.44 -3.18
N GLU A 33 -6.73 -7.87 -3.04
CA GLU A 33 -6.22 -8.50 -1.84
C GLU A 33 -5.29 -7.50 -1.17
N ILE A 34 -5.63 -7.06 0.04
CA ILE A 34 -4.96 -5.97 0.72
C ILE A 34 -4.44 -6.46 2.06
N GLU A 35 -3.14 -6.33 2.29
CA GLU A 35 -2.52 -6.76 3.54
C GLU A 35 -1.51 -5.73 4.02
N ALA A 36 -1.35 -5.67 5.34
CA ALA A 36 -0.38 -4.81 6.00
C ALA A 36 0.82 -5.63 6.47
N PHE A 37 2.01 -5.08 6.28
CA PHE A 37 3.27 -5.71 6.67
C PHE A 37 4.19 -4.69 7.35
N SER A 38 5.15 -5.19 8.10
CA SER A 38 6.26 -4.35 8.55
C SER A 38 7.11 -3.93 7.35
N GLN A 39 7.58 -2.69 7.32
CA GLN A 39 8.42 -2.18 6.24
C GLN A 39 9.68 -3.03 6.03
N SER A 40 10.22 -3.62 7.10
CA SER A 40 11.38 -4.48 7.02
C SER A 40 11.16 -5.75 6.21
N LYS A 41 9.91 -6.10 5.92
CA LYS A 41 9.54 -7.29 5.14
C LYS A 41 9.31 -7.01 3.67
N LEU A 42 9.54 -5.79 3.20
CA LEU A 42 9.25 -5.40 1.82
C LEU A 42 9.94 -6.33 0.82
N ALA A 43 11.22 -6.62 1.01
CA ALA A 43 11.96 -7.48 0.08
C ALA A 43 11.37 -8.89 -0.02
N ASP A 44 10.79 -9.40 1.08
CA ASP A 44 10.21 -10.73 1.10
C ASP A 44 8.89 -10.80 0.33
N TYR A 45 8.10 -9.71 0.36
CA TYR A 45 6.77 -9.70 -0.23
C TYR A 45 6.68 -9.03 -1.59
N ALA A 46 7.63 -8.17 -1.96
CA ALA A 46 7.60 -7.44 -3.21
C ALA A 46 7.38 -8.35 -4.44
N PRO A 47 8.02 -9.53 -4.54
CA PRO A 47 7.79 -10.39 -5.70
C PRO A 47 6.36 -10.94 -5.83
N ASN A 48 5.57 -10.85 -4.76
CA ASN A 48 4.24 -11.46 -4.70
C ASN A 48 3.10 -10.45 -4.66
N ILE A 49 3.40 -9.16 -4.80
CA ILE A 49 2.40 -8.09 -4.79
C ILE A 49 2.43 -7.31 -6.10
N ASP A 50 1.34 -6.62 -6.39
CA ASP A 50 1.22 -5.80 -7.60
C ASP A 50 1.49 -4.32 -7.34
N VAL A 51 1.25 -3.86 -6.12
CA VAL A 51 1.47 -2.47 -5.70
C VAL A 51 1.95 -2.45 -4.26
N ALA A 52 2.94 -1.60 -3.97
CA ALA A 52 3.42 -1.36 -2.62
C ALA A 52 3.09 0.06 -2.19
N LEU A 53 2.63 0.22 -0.96
CA LEU A 53 2.39 1.52 -0.35
C LEU A 53 3.19 1.61 0.94
N LEU A 54 3.83 2.76 1.15
CA LEU A 54 4.57 3.04 2.38
C LEU A 54 3.73 3.95 3.27
N GLY A 55 3.63 3.61 4.55
CA GLY A 55 3.06 4.52 5.52
C GLY A 55 3.91 5.78 5.65
N PRO A 56 3.30 6.93 6.01
CA PRO A 56 4.07 8.17 6.13
C PRO A 56 5.22 8.08 7.14
N GLN A 57 5.09 7.23 8.15
CA GLN A 57 6.11 7.06 9.18
C GLN A 57 7.40 6.45 8.64
N VAL A 58 7.34 5.74 7.52
CA VAL A 58 8.51 5.11 6.90
C VAL A 58 8.82 5.72 5.53
N ALA A 59 8.33 6.92 5.27
CA ALA A 59 8.59 7.64 4.01
C ALA A 59 10.09 7.84 3.77
N TYR A 60 10.89 7.94 4.82
CA TYR A 60 12.35 8.09 4.70
C TYR A 60 13.01 6.86 4.05
N THR A 61 12.32 5.74 3.97
CA THR A 61 12.86 4.52 3.33
C THR A 61 12.54 4.45 1.84
N LEU A 62 11.88 5.48 1.27
CA LEU A 62 11.35 5.41 -0.09
C LEU A 62 12.42 5.05 -1.13
N ASP A 63 13.61 5.65 -1.05
CA ASP A 63 14.66 5.38 -2.04
C ASP A 63 15.08 3.91 -2.04
N LYS A 64 15.32 3.34 -0.87
CA LYS A 64 15.66 1.92 -0.74
C LYS A 64 14.51 1.02 -1.13
N SER A 65 13.31 1.37 -0.67
CA SER A 65 12.11 0.59 -0.97
C SER A 65 11.82 0.61 -2.47
N LYS A 66 12.03 1.73 -3.12
CA LYS A 66 11.85 1.86 -4.56
C LYS A 66 12.84 0.96 -5.32
N GLU A 67 14.08 0.89 -4.87
CA GLU A 67 15.06 -0.02 -5.49
C GLU A 67 14.59 -1.48 -5.43
N ILE A 68 14.06 -1.89 -4.28
CA ILE A 68 13.54 -3.26 -4.10
C ILE A 68 12.36 -3.50 -5.04
N CYS A 69 11.43 -2.56 -5.09
CA CYS A 69 10.23 -2.69 -5.91
C CYS A 69 10.55 -2.63 -7.41
N ASP A 70 11.50 -1.81 -7.81
CA ASP A 70 11.90 -1.70 -9.23
C ASP A 70 12.43 -3.03 -9.76
N LYS A 71 13.11 -3.80 -8.93
CA LYS A 71 13.61 -5.12 -9.33
C LYS A 71 12.48 -6.11 -9.59
N CYS A 72 11.31 -5.88 -9.03
CA CYS A 72 10.14 -6.74 -9.18
C CYS A 72 9.08 -6.12 -10.09
N ASP A 73 9.35 -4.98 -10.69
CA ASP A 73 8.39 -4.21 -11.49
C ASP A 73 7.12 -3.86 -10.71
N VAL A 74 7.28 -3.53 -9.43
CA VAL A 74 6.18 -3.17 -8.54
C VAL A 74 6.16 -1.66 -8.32
N PRO A 75 5.10 -0.95 -8.73
CA PRO A 75 4.98 0.47 -8.41
C PRO A 75 4.86 0.68 -6.91
N ILE A 76 5.45 1.76 -6.42
CA ILE A 76 5.47 2.09 -5.00
C ILE A 76 5.17 3.58 -4.82
N ALA A 77 4.42 3.91 -3.77
CA ALA A 77 4.14 5.30 -3.40
C ALA A 77 4.02 5.41 -1.88
N VAL A 78 4.21 6.62 -1.38
CA VAL A 78 3.97 6.93 0.04
C VAL A 78 2.52 7.39 0.18
N ILE A 79 1.81 6.83 1.16
CA ILE A 79 0.45 7.26 1.46
C ILE A 79 0.50 8.69 2.02
N PRO A 80 -0.28 9.64 1.46
CA PRO A 80 -0.33 10.98 2.01
C PRO A 80 -0.71 10.95 3.48
N MET A 81 -0.02 11.77 4.28
CA MET A 81 -0.20 11.76 5.73
C MET A 81 -1.65 12.02 6.15
N MET A 82 -2.33 12.91 5.45
CA MET A 82 -3.73 13.23 5.75
C MET A 82 -4.64 12.02 5.50
N ASP A 83 -4.46 11.35 4.38
CA ASP A 83 -5.27 10.18 4.03
C ASP A 83 -5.02 9.03 5.00
N TYR A 84 -3.78 8.86 5.43
CA TYR A 84 -3.43 7.86 6.43
C TYR A 84 -4.03 8.21 7.79
N GLY A 85 -3.90 9.46 8.21
CA GLY A 85 -4.40 9.91 9.52
C GLY A 85 -5.91 9.83 9.62
N MET A 86 -6.62 10.05 8.53
CA MET A 86 -8.09 9.96 8.48
C MET A 86 -8.57 8.55 8.14
N LEU A 87 -7.66 7.60 7.95
CA LEU A 87 -7.98 6.23 7.55
C LEU A 87 -8.88 6.19 6.31
N ASP A 88 -8.56 7.05 5.33
CA ASP A 88 -9.38 7.22 4.13
C ASP A 88 -9.08 6.13 3.11
N GLY A 89 -9.75 5.00 3.28
CA GLY A 89 -9.54 3.83 2.43
C GLY A 89 -9.84 4.08 0.96
N LYS A 90 -10.83 4.92 0.67
CA LYS A 90 -11.21 5.23 -0.72
C LYS A 90 -10.11 6.01 -1.43
N LYS A 91 -9.57 7.05 -0.80
CA LYS A 91 -8.51 7.86 -1.40
C LYS A 91 -7.23 7.05 -1.59
N VAL A 92 -6.91 6.19 -0.63
CA VAL A 92 -5.74 5.32 -0.76
C VAL A 92 -5.96 4.29 -1.87
N LEU A 93 -7.15 3.74 -1.98
CA LEU A 93 -7.47 2.84 -3.09
C LEU A 93 -7.37 3.56 -4.44
N ASP A 94 -7.86 4.80 -4.54
CA ASP A 94 -7.75 5.60 -5.75
C ASP A 94 -6.28 5.82 -6.14
N LEU A 95 -5.41 6.05 -5.15
CA LEU A 95 -3.97 6.15 -5.38
C LEU A 95 -3.43 4.85 -5.99
N VAL A 96 -3.80 3.70 -5.43
CA VAL A 96 -3.38 2.41 -5.97
C VAL A 96 -3.81 2.25 -7.42
N LEU A 97 -5.08 2.54 -7.71
CA LEU A 97 -5.61 2.39 -9.07
C LEU A 97 -4.90 3.31 -10.06
N SER A 98 -4.51 4.50 -9.63
CA SER A 98 -3.74 5.41 -10.47
C SER A 98 -2.35 4.89 -10.78
N LEU A 99 -1.74 4.16 -9.85
CA LEU A 99 -0.40 3.58 -10.04
C LEU A 99 -0.40 2.42 -11.04
N ILE A 100 -1.46 1.62 -11.06
CA ILE A 100 -1.52 0.43 -11.91
C ILE A 100 -2.16 0.70 -13.26
N SER A 101 -2.96 1.75 -13.39
CA SER A 101 -3.64 2.09 -14.64
C SER A 101 -2.84 3.07 -15.49
N GLY A 102 -1.82 3.61 -14.91
CA GLY A 102 -1.05 4.65 -15.51
C GLY A 102 -0.03 4.22 -16.47
#